data_92e0c735012c15f46ca2fbb8a1e1c87b
#
_entry.id   92e0c735012c15f46ca2fbb8a1e1c87b
#
_cell.length_a   1.000
_cell.length_b   1.000
_cell.length_c   1.000
_cell.angle_alpha   90.00
_cell.angle_beta   90.00
_cell.angle_gamma   90.00
#
_symmetry.space_group_name_H-M   'P 1'
#
loop_
_entity.id
_entity.type
_entity.pdbx_description
1 polymer ?
#
loop_
_entity_poly.entity_id
_entity_poly.type
_entity_poly.pdbx_seq_one_letter_code
_entity_poly.pdbx_strand_id
1 'polypeptide(L)'
;MNDSNMRLHRRKQVEMEQRNALLGTMIRHFENMIADLDGQIATEEGRTRIKDTAHPAYSTFAKAATKRRRNLLTSVAHLKSLLEVAKRELDEVAMQSRDLESIQNCQPPPAPASKPEDISAA
;
A
#
# COMPACT_ATOMS: atom_id res chain seq x y z
N MET A 1 -30.55 5.36 2.15
CA MET A 1 -29.83 4.14 2.43
C MET A 1 -28.66 3.95 1.52
N ASN A 2 -28.87 3.95 0.22
CA ASN A 2 -27.77 3.77 -0.71
C ASN A 2 -26.71 4.84 -0.56
N ASP A 3 -27.10 6.06 -0.26
CA ASP A 3 -26.14 7.15 -0.08
C ASP A 3 -25.26 6.93 1.14
N SER A 4 -25.85 6.41 2.23
CA SER A 4 -25.08 6.12 3.43
C SER A 4 -24.06 5.01 3.18
N ASN A 5 -24.46 3.98 2.45
CA ASN A 5 -23.57 2.88 2.11
C ASN A 5 -22.44 3.35 1.23
N MET A 6 -22.74 4.21 0.27
CA MET A 6 -21.72 4.76 -0.63
C MET A 6 -20.72 5.63 0.13
N ARG A 7 -21.20 6.42 1.08
CA ARG A 7 -20.30 7.24 1.90
C ARG A 7 -19.38 6.38 2.75
N LEU A 8 -19.91 5.31 3.33
CA LEU A 8 -19.11 4.39 4.11
C LEU A 8 -18.05 3.71 3.25
N HIS A 9 -18.42 3.28 2.05
CA HIS A 9 -17.47 2.69 1.12
C HIS A 9 -16.37 3.65 0.73
N ARG A 10 -16.73 4.89 0.42
CA ARG A 10 -15.73 5.91 0.06
C ARG A 10 -14.80 6.20 1.21
N ARG A 11 -15.33 6.31 2.42
CA ARG A 11 -14.51 6.55 3.61
C ARG A 11 -13.54 5.41 3.83
N LYS A 12 -14.02 4.17 3.71
CA LYS A 12 -13.18 3.00 3.85
C LYS A 12 -12.10 2.97 2.79
N GLN A 13 -12.46 3.30 1.55
CA GLN A 13 -11.49 3.35 0.45
C GLN A 13 -10.40 4.37 0.71
N VAL A 14 -10.76 5.57 1.17
CA VAL A 14 -9.79 6.63 1.49
C VAL A 14 -8.87 6.19 2.61
N GLU A 15 -9.41 5.58 3.67
CA GLU A 15 -8.59 5.08 4.77
C GLU A 15 -7.59 4.02 4.31
N MET A 16 -8.03 3.12 3.42
CA MET A 16 -7.15 2.08 2.88
C MET A 16 -6.07 2.68 1.98
N GLU A 17 -6.41 3.70 1.19
CA GLU A 17 -5.42 4.41 0.37
C GLU A 17 -4.37 5.09 1.23
N GLN A 18 -4.80 5.71 2.33
CA GLN A 18 -3.89 6.35 3.27
C GLN A 18 -2.97 5.32 3.94
N ARG A 19 -3.52 4.17 4.33
CA ARG A 19 -2.73 3.09 4.92
C ARG A 19 -1.69 2.59 3.92
N ASN A 20 -2.09 2.39 2.67
CA ASN A 20 -1.18 1.92 1.63
C ASN A 20 -0.07 2.93 1.37
N ALA A 21 -0.42 4.22 1.35
CA ALA A 21 0.57 5.27 1.18
C ALA A 21 1.58 5.29 2.33
N LEU A 22 1.11 5.07 3.56
CA LEU A 22 1.97 5.00 4.73
C LEU A 22 2.92 3.82 4.64
N LEU A 23 2.42 2.65 4.25
CA LEU A 23 3.26 1.46 4.05
C LEU A 23 4.35 1.73 3.02
N GLY A 24 4.00 2.37 1.90
CA GLY A 24 4.98 2.75 0.88
C GLY A 24 6.03 3.69 1.40
N THR A 25 5.64 4.65 2.23
CA THR A 25 6.57 5.60 2.85
C THR A 25 7.53 4.88 3.80
N MET A 26 7.02 3.95 4.60
CA MET A 26 7.85 3.18 5.51
C MET A 26 8.87 2.33 4.75
N ILE A 27 8.44 1.70 3.66
CA ILE A 27 9.34 0.91 2.82
C ILE A 27 10.47 1.78 2.29
N ARG A 28 10.15 2.95 1.73
CA ARG A 28 11.17 3.87 1.20
C ARG A 28 12.12 4.34 2.29
N HIS A 29 11.59 4.62 3.47
CA HIS A 29 12.43 5.03 4.60
C HIS A 29 13.43 3.95 4.96
N PHE A 30 12.97 2.70 5.08
CA PHE A 30 13.86 1.58 5.39
C PHE A 30 14.86 1.33 4.27
N GLU A 31 14.44 1.45 3.01
CA GLU A 31 15.37 1.30 1.88
C GLU A 31 16.45 2.38 1.89
N ASN A 32 16.10 3.59 2.27
CA ASN A 32 17.09 4.67 2.44
C ASN A 32 18.07 4.35 3.55
N MET A 33 17.59 3.80 4.66
CA MET A 33 18.47 3.38 5.75
C MET A 33 19.42 2.28 5.31
N ILE A 34 18.94 1.33 4.49
CA ILE A 34 19.78 0.27 3.93
C ILE A 34 20.87 0.86 3.05
N ALA A 35 20.52 1.82 2.21
CA ALA A 35 21.50 2.50 1.35
C ALA A 35 22.57 3.22 2.18
N ASP A 36 22.16 3.88 3.28
CA ASP A 36 23.08 4.54 4.19
C ASP A 36 24.04 3.52 4.82
N LEU A 37 23.50 2.37 5.25
CA LEU A 37 24.33 1.32 5.83
C LEU A 37 25.30 0.74 4.80
N ASP A 38 24.87 0.58 3.55
CA ASP A 38 25.76 0.14 2.47
C ASP A 38 26.95 1.10 2.32
N GLY A 39 26.68 2.40 2.36
CA GLY A 39 27.71 3.42 2.30
C GLY A 39 28.66 3.35 3.48
N GLN A 40 28.12 3.15 4.68
CA GLN A 40 28.93 3.06 5.89
C GLN A 40 29.83 1.82 5.87
N ILE A 41 29.28 0.68 5.41
CA ILE A 41 30.06 -0.56 5.31
C ILE A 41 31.17 -0.39 4.28
N ALA A 42 30.85 0.17 3.12
CA ALA A 42 31.85 0.40 2.08
C ALA A 42 32.97 1.33 2.54
N THR A 43 32.61 2.40 3.25
CA THR A 43 33.59 3.35 3.80
C THR A 43 34.48 2.66 4.81
N GLU A 44 33.92 1.87 5.69
CA GLU A 44 34.68 1.18 6.73
C GLU A 44 35.59 0.12 6.14
N GLU A 45 35.13 -0.65 5.18
CA GLU A 45 35.96 -1.63 4.48
C GLU A 45 37.07 -0.96 3.70
N GLY A 46 36.81 0.19 3.10
CA GLY A 46 37.83 0.98 2.41
C GLY A 46 38.88 1.51 3.38
N ARG A 47 38.46 1.92 4.58
CA ARG A 47 39.35 2.45 5.59
C ARG A 47 40.28 1.35 6.15
N THR A 48 39.73 0.18 6.43
CA THR A 48 40.49 -0.93 6.99
C THR A 48 41.19 -1.75 5.91
N ARG A 49 40.73 -1.66 4.67
CA ARG A 49 41.18 -2.46 3.55
C ARG A 49 40.97 -3.96 3.75
N ILE A 50 40.07 -4.32 4.64
CA ILE A 50 39.70 -5.71 4.89
C ILE A 50 38.23 -5.88 4.52
N LYS A 51 37.99 -6.68 3.47
CA LYS A 51 36.62 -6.93 2.97
C LYS A 51 36.11 -8.32 3.35
N ASP A 52 37.01 -9.22 3.76
CA ASP A 52 36.63 -10.56 4.17
C ASP A 52 36.01 -10.51 5.56
N THR A 53 34.72 -10.80 5.62
CA THR A 53 33.95 -10.75 6.88
C THR A 53 34.42 -11.81 7.88
N ALA A 54 35.09 -12.85 7.42
CA ALA A 54 35.62 -13.90 8.28
C ALA A 54 37.01 -13.56 8.84
N HIS A 55 37.63 -12.49 8.35
CA HIS A 55 38.94 -12.07 8.81
C HIS A 55 38.86 -11.59 10.27
N PRO A 56 39.79 -12.03 11.15
CA PRO A 56 39.73 -11.64 12.55
C PRO A 56 39.81 -10.12 12.78
N ALA A 57 40.42 -9.36 11.88
CA ALA A 57 40.53 -7.93 11.95
C ALA A 57 39.41 -7.19 11.20
N TYR A 58 38.41 -7.88 10.75
CA TYR A 58 37.27 -7.24 10.09
C TYR A 58 36.59 -6.30 11.08
N SER A 59 36.19 -5.12 10.61
CA SER A 59 35.62 -4.08 11.44
C SER A 59 34.38 -4.55 12.20
N THR A 60 34.41 -4.39 13.52
CA THR A 60 33.25 -4.67 14.38
C THR A 60 32.09 -3.77 14.00
N PHE A 61 32.39 -2.52 13.65
CA PHE A 61 31.36 -1.59 13.18
C PHE A 61 30.70 -2.08 11.90
N ALA A 62 31.49 -2.55 10.93
CA ALA A 62 30.94 -3.08 9.67
C ALA A 62 30.13 -4.35 9.91
N LYS A 63 30.52 -5.20 10.86
CA LYS A 63 29.74 -6.38 11.23
C LYS A 63 28.38 -5.99 11.78
N ALA A 64 28.35 -5.03 12.70
CA ALA A 64 27.09 -4.57 13.28
C ALA A 64 26.20 -3.92 12.24
N ALA A 65 26.79 -3.12 11.34
CA ALA A 65 26.04 -2.49 10.26
C ALA A 65 25.47 -3.51 9.31
N THR A 66 26.22 -4.57 8.99
CA THR A 66 25.75 -5.66 8.11
C THR A 66 24.58 -6.39 8.74
N LYS A 67 24.64 -6.65 10.04
CA LYS A 67 23.54 -7.30 10.76
C LYS A 67 22.30 -6.43 10.73
N ARG A 68 22.46 -5.14 10.98
CA ARG A 68 21.35 -4.20 10.95
C ARG A 68 20.74 -4.12 9.56
N ARG A 69 21.59 -4.10 8.53
CA ARG A 69 21.15 -4.11 7.14
C ARG A 69 20.30 -5.33 6.85
N ARG A 70 20.74 -6.50 7.31
CA ARG A 70 20.00 -7.75 7.10
C ARG A 70 18.62 -7.69 7.76
N ASN A 71 18.56 -7.15 8.98
CA ASN A 71 17.28 -7.01 9.69
C ASN A 71 16.33 -6.06 8.95
N LEU A 72 16.87 -4.96 8.42
CA LEU A 72 16.06 -4.02 7.64
C LEU A 72 15.56 -4.65 6.34
N LEU A 73 16.39 -5.45 5.67
CA LEU A 73 15.96 -6.15 4.45
C LEU A 73 14.79 -7.10 4.74
N THR A 74 14.85 -7.80 5.87
CA THR A 74 13.75 -8.68 6.28
C THR A 74 12.48 -7.87 6.54
N SER A 75 12.61 -6.73 7.21
CA SER A 75 11.47 -5.86 7.48
C SER A 75 10.87 -5.31 6.19
N VAL A 76 11.71 -4.91 5.24
CA VAL A 76 11.25 -4.40 3.94
C VAL A 76 10.49 -5.48 3.18
N ALA A 77 11.01 -6.70 3.17
CA ALA A 77 10.34 -7.81 2.49
C ALA A 77 8.96 -8.05 3.10
N HIS A 78 8.87 -8.01 4.42
CA HIS A 78 7.60 -8.19 5.12
C HIS A 78 6.62 -7.07 4.79
N LEU A 79 7.09 -5.82 4.83
CA LEU A 79 6.25 -4.66 4.52
C LEU A 79 5.76 -4.70 3.07
N LYS A 80 6.62 -5.11 2.14
CA LYS A 80 6.22 -5.25 0.73
C LYS A 80 5.12 -6.29 0.57
N SER A 81 5.21 -7.41 1.29
CA SER A 81 4.16 -8.43 1.26
C SER A 81 2.84 -7.89 1.81
N LEU A 82 2.91 -7.14 2.91
CA LEU A 82 1.72 -6.51 3.48
C LEU A 82 1.10 -5.51 2.49
N LEU A 83 1.94 -4.73 1.83
CA LEU A 83 1.47 -3.75 0.85
C LEU A 83 0.80 -4.42 -0.34
N GLU A 84 1.33 -5.55 -0.80
CA GLU A 84 0.73 -6.31 -1.89
C GLU A 84 -0.68 -6.75 -1.55
N VAL A 85 -0.85 -7.32 -0.36
CA VAL A 85 -2.17 -7.75 0.12
C VAL A 85 -3.10 -6.54 0.26
N ALA A 86 -2.59 -5.45 0.83
CA ALA A 86 -3.37 -4.25 1.04
C ALA A 86 -3.83 -3.61 -0.28
N LYS A 87 -2.97 -3.66 -1.30
CA LYS A 87 -3.34 -3.16 -2.64
C LYS A 87 -4.46 -3.98 -3.25
N ARG A 88 -4.41 -5.30 -3.10
CA ARG A 88 -5.47 -6.18 -3.61
C ARG A 88 -6.80 -5.90 -2.91
N GLU A 89 -6.76 -5.73 -1.60
CA GLU A 89 -7.96 -5.38 -0.83
C GLU A 89 -8.54 -4.04 -1.29
N LEU A 90 -7.67 -3.07 -1.52
CA LEU A 90 -8.10 -1.76 -1.98
C LEU A 90 -8.73 -1.85 -3.38
N ASP A 91 -8.14 -2.64 -4.27
CA ASP A 91 -8.69 -2.84 -5.61
C ASP A 91 -10.10 -3.45 -5.54
N GLU A 92 -10.31 -4.41 -4.65
CA GLU A 92 -11.63 -5.00 -4.44
C GLU A 92 -12.64 -3.97 -3.94
N VAL A 93 -12.25 -3.16 -2.97
CA VAL A 93 -13.12 -2.12 -2.43
C VAL A 93 -13.42 -1.08 -3.51
N ALA A 94 -12.44 -0.71 -4.30
CA ALA A 94 -12.63 0.25 -5.40
C ALA A 94 -13.59 -0.30 -6.45
N MET A 95 -13.50 -1.59 -6.76
CA MET A 95 -14.44 -2.23 -7.67
C MET A 95 -15.85 -2.24 -7.11
N GLN A 96 -15.99 -2.56 -5.83
CA GLN A 96 -17.28 -2.54 -5.16
C GLN A 96 -17.90 -1.15 -5.19
N SER A 97 -17.10 -0.13 -4.96
CA SER A 97 -17.57 1.26 -4.99
C SER A 97 -18.07 1.63 -6.40
N ARG A 98 -17.32 1.23 -7.42
CA ARG A 98 -17.72 1.50 -8.80
C ARG A 98 -19.02 0.76 -9.16
N ASP A 99 -19.15 -0.47 -8.70
CA ASP A 99 -20.36 -1.25 -8.93
C ASP A 99 -21.57 -0.60 -8.26
N LEU A 100 -21.39 -0.12 -7.03
CA LEU A 100 -22.46 0.58 -6.32
C LEU A 100 -22.86 1.87 -7.04
N GLU A 101 -21.89 2.64 -7.51
CA GLU A 101 -22.15 3.86 -8.26
C GLU A 101 -22.86 3.54 -9.56
N SER A 102 -22.43 2.50 -10.24
CA SER A 102 -23.03 2.07 -11.48
C SER A 102 -24.49 1.67 -11.29
N ILE A 103 -24.78 0.92 -10.25
CA ILE A 103 -26.14 0.52 -9.92
C ILE A 103 -27.01 1.74 -9.65
N GLN A 104 -26.47 2.70 -8.89
CA GLN A 104 -27.21 3.91 -8.56
C GLN A 104 -27.46 4.78 -9.79
N ASN A 105 -26.48 4.87 -10.67
CA ASN A 105 -26.59 5.70 -11.87
C ASN A 105 -27.44 5.04 -12.96
N CYS A 106 -27.58 3.74 -12.91
CA CYS A 106 -28.37 2.99 -13.89
C CYS A 106 -29.72 2.62 -13.37
N GLN A 107 -30.29 3.44 -12.51
CA GLN A 107 -31.65 3.22 -12.07
C GLN A 107 -32.57 3.18 -13.24
N PRO A 108 -33.53 2.27 -13.22
CA PRO A 108 -34.51 2.25 -14.28
C PRO A 108 -35.26 3.55 -14.31
N PRO A 109 -35.63 4.02 -15.46
CA PRO A 109 -36.41 5.26 -15.54
C PRO A 109 -37.65 5.11 -14.71
N PRO A 110 -38.12 6.17 -14.16
CA PRO A 110 -39.31 6.13 -13.36
C PRO A 110 -40.40 5.49 -14.22
N ALA A 111 -41.20 4.74 -13.55
CA ALA A 111 -42.28 4.08 -14.24
C ALA A 111 -42.90 5.07 -15.15
N PRO A 112 -43.10 4.70 -16.37
CA PRO A 112 -43.61 5.64 -17.35
C PRO A 112 -44.88 6.15 -16.82
N ALA A 113 -44.96 7.36 -16.88
CA ALA A 113 -46.16 7.98 -16.49
C ALA A 113 -47.27 7.54 -17.36
N SER A 114 -46.93 6.84 -18.29
CA SER A 114 -47.98 6.36 -19.13
C SER A 114 -49.18 5.88 -18.39
N LYS A 115 -48.96 5.41 -17.25
CA LYS A 115 -50.07 4.96 -16.51
C LYS A 115 -51.17 5.93 -16.46
N PRO A 116 -50.95 7.08 -16.09
CA PRO A 116 -52.01 8.03 -15.98
C PRO A 116 -52.67 8.24 -17.28
N GLU A 117 -51.91 8.26 -18.28
CA GLU A 117 -52.51 8.48 -19.56
C GLU A 117 -53.49 7.44 -19.84
N ASP A 118 -53.18 6.28 -19.52
CA ASP A 118 -54.12 5.24 -19.75
C ASP A 118 -55.43 5.60 -19.22
N ILE A 119 -55.43 6.16 -18.09
CA ILE A 119 -56.62 6.52 -17.49
C ILE A 119 -57.28 7.58 -18.28
N SER A 120 -56.54 8.52 -18.64
CA SER A 120 -57.15 9.61 -19.34
C SER A 120 -57.85 9.07 -20.52
N ALA A 121 -57.37 8.02 -21.06
CA ALA A 121 -58.04 7.50 -22.18
C ALA A 121 -59.47 7.16 -21.88
N ALA A 122 -59.76 6.93 -20.71
CA ALA A 122 -61.13 6.69 -20.36
C ALA A 122 -61.92 7.96 -20.48
#